data_10835e3809d3992ace98aa6f9476e3c7
#
_entry.id   10835e3809d3992ace98aa6f9476e3c7
#
_cell.length_a   1.000
_cell.length_b   1.000
_cell.length_c   1.000
_cell.angle_alpha   90.00
_cell.angle_beta   90.00
_cell.angle_gamma   90.00
#
_symmetry.space_group_name_H-M   'P 1'
#
loop_
_entity.id
_entity.type
_entity.pdbx_description
1 polymer ?
#
loop_
_entity_poly.entity_id
_entity_poly.type
_entity_poly.pdbx_seq_one_letter_code
_entity_poly.pdbx_strand_id
1 'polypeptide(L)'
;FGLERDVDFIALSFVREARDIQQLKALMGEKVGKVKIIAKIEDQEGVRNLEEIIKESDSIMVARGDLGVEINVEDLPNVQRTIVQMCAEYGKRVIVATHLLESMIHNPHPTRAEVTDVANAVYEEVDAVMLSGETTVGKYPVKCVEFLRKIALKSETIPGLQFAKHLRNAGNKQQLAVAAVQLAEGVKAKGIVVITRRGIMADLVSNCRPFSTNIYAFTNMSQPRRTMMLNRGVFPFKIDFSSDPEKTLQTAFRILKDREQFQVGDKVVIISDVLAEQRVDSIQIRDIPSDDIASEASHEPQ
;
A
#
# COMPACT_ATOMS: atom_id res chain seq x y z
N PHE A 1 -25.29 -3.68 6.28
CA PHE A 1 -25.29 -2.96 4.99
C PHE A 1 -23.93 -3.09 4.27
N GLY A 2 -22.80 -2.59 4.82
CA GLY A 2 -21.49 -2.63 4.14
C GLY A 2 -21.05 -4.04 3.74
N LEU A 3 -21.24 -5.02 4.63
CA LEU A 3 -20.92 -6.43 4.37
C LEU A 3 -21.77 -7.06 3.26
N GLU A 4 -23.02 -6.63 3.11
CA GLU A 4 -23.92 -7.05 2.03
C GLU A 4 -23.56 -6.41 0.69
N ARG A 5 -22.87 -5.28 0.71
CA ARG A 5 -22.43 -4.53 -0.48
C ARG A 5 -21.00 -4.84 -0.92
N ASP A 6 -20.39 -5.86 -0.32
CA ASP A 6 -19.05 -6.36 -0.66
C ASP A 6 -17.98 -5.24 -0.63
N VAL A 7 -18.02 -4.41 0.44
CA VAL A 7 -16.99 -3.39 0.68
C VAL A 7 -15.64 -4.05 0.99
N ASP A 8 -14.57 -3.41 0.60
CA ASP A 8 -13.21 -3.91 0.85
C ASP A 8 -12.68 -3.50 2.23
N PHE A 9 -13.12 -2.32 2.72
CA PHE A 9 -12.70 -1.75 4.00
C PHE A 9 -13.87 -1.20 4.79
N ILE A 10 -13.76 -1.30 6.11
CA ILE A 10 -14.63 -0.60 7.07
C ILE A 10 -13.73 0.28 7.94
N ALA A 11 -13.97 1.59 7.92
CA ALA A 11 -13.29 2.54 8.79
C ALA A 11 -14.13 2.77 10.07
N LEU A 12 -13.58 2.38 11.22
CA LEU A 12 -14.21 2.54 12.52
C LEU A 12 -13.76 3.85 13.14
N SER A 13 -14.72 4.76 13.42
CA SER A 13 -14.46 6.05 14.06
C SER A 13 -14.30 5.91 15.57
N PHE A 14 -13.54 6.81 16.17
CA PHE A 14 -13.33 6.93 17.62
C PHE A 14 -12.90 5.64 18.29
N VAL A 15 -11.92 4.95 17.68
CA VAL A 15 -11.33 3.75 18.27
C VAL A 15 -10.45 4.16 19.44
N ARG A 16 -10.77 3.71 20.63
CA ARG A 16 -10.09 4.02 21.88
C ARG A 16 -9.27 2.88 22.43
N GLU A 17 -9.70 1.65 22.18
CA GLU A 17 -9.04 0.44 22.67
C GLU A 17 -9.21 -0.73 21.67
N ALA A 18 -8.39 -1.77 21.81
CA ALA A 18 -8.47 -2.97 20.94
C ALA A 18 -9.85 -3.63 20.97
N ARG A 19 -10.57 -3.51 22.11
CA ARG A 19 -11.90 -4.07 22.29
C ARG A 19 -12.92 -3.52 21.29
N ASP A 20 -12.81 -2.26 20.89
CA ASP A 20 -13.72 -1.66 19.91
C ASP A 20 -13.61 -2.39 18.55
N ILE A 21 -12.38 -2.74 18.16
CA ILE A 21 -12.12 -3.50 16.94
C ILE A 21 -12.61 -4.94 17.08
N GLN A 22 -12.42 -5.57 18.24
CA GLN A 22 -12.89 -6.92 18.52
C GLN A 22 -14.41 -7.00 18.48
N GLN A 23 -15.12 -6.00 18.97
CA GLN A 23 -16.58 -5.90 18.87
C GLN A 23 -17.01 -5.80 17.40
N LEU A 24 -16.34 -4.97 16.58
CA LEU A 24 -16.62 -4.91 15.16
C LEU A 24 -16.36 -6.26 14.47
N LYS A 25 -15.24 -6.94 14.77
CA LYS A 25 -14.95 -8.28 14.25
C LYS A 25 -16.03 -9.30 14.61
N ALA A 26 -16.55 -9.26 15.84
CA ALA A 26 -17.65 -10.13 16.26
C ALA A 26 -18.91 -9.90 15.41
N LEU A 27 -19.23 -8.64 15.07
CA LEU A 27 -20.35 -8.31 14.19
C LEU A 27 -20.09 -8.71 12.71
N MET A 28 -18.84 -8.71 12.27
CA MET A 28 -18.47 -9.11 10.91
C MET A 28 -18.55 -10.63 10.68
N GLY A 29 -18.40 -11.45 11.71
CA GLY A 29 -18.51 -12.90 11.64
C GLY A 29 -17.53 -13.49 10.60
N GLU A 30 -18.05 -14.29 9.66
CA GLU A 30 -17.25 -14.96 8.61
C GLU A 30 -16.58 -14.00 7.60
N LYS A 31 -16.92 -12.72 7.62
CA LYS A 31 -16.30 -11.70 6.76
C LYS A 31 -14.98 -11.15 7.31
N VAL A 32 -14.63 -11.49 8.58
CA VAL A 32 -13.32 -11.15 9.16
C VAL A 32 -12.19 -11.67 8.27
N GLY A 33 -11.20 -10.81 8.01
CA GLY A 33 -10.07 -11.11 7.12
C GLY A 33 -10.35 -10.94 5.62
N LYS A 34 -11.62 -11.00 5.19
CA LYS A 34 -12.02 -10.61 3.82
C LYS A 34 -12.17 -9.10 3.75
N VAL A 35 -13.03 -8.52 4.60
CA VAL A 35 -13.16 -7.07 4.74
C VAL A 35 -12.14 -6.58 5.75
N LYS A 36 -11.36 -5.57 5.40
CA LYS A 36 -10.28 -5.00 6.21
C LYS A 36 -10.80 -3.89 7.12
N ILE A 37 -10.23 -3.79 8.32
CA ILE A 37 -10.62 -2.77 9.30
C ILE A 37 -9.57 -1.67 9.35
N ILE A 38 -10.02 -0.43 9.17
CA ILE A 38 -9.23 0.79 9.37
C ILE A 38 -9.65 1.38 10.71
N ALA A 39 -8.77 1.39 11.71
CA ALA A 39 -9.03 2.07 12.96
C ALA A 39 -8.69 3.55 12.82
N LYS A 40 -9.64 4.44 13.12
CA LYS A 40 -9.44 5.89 13.10
C LYS A 40 -9.00 6.37 14.47
N ILE A 41 -7.82 6.98 14.55
CA ILE A 41 -7.29 7.62 15.77
C ILE A 41 -7.72 9.07 15.77
N GLU A 42 -8.63 9.41 16.68
CA GLU A 42 -9.36 10.68 16.71
C GLU A 42 -9.34 11.37 18.08
N ASP A 43 -8.86 10.68 19.12
CA ASP A 43 -8.81 11.22 20.49
C ASP A 43 -7.55 10.80 21.27
N GLN A 44 -7.39 11.35 22.47
CA GLN A 44 -6.24 11.09 23.34
C GLN A 44 -6.18 9.63 23.82
N GLU A 45 -7.31 8.98 24.03
CA GLU A 45 -7.36 7.61 24.54
C GLU A 45 -6.86 6.65 23.46
N GLY A 46 -7.29 6.83 22.20
CA GLY A 46 -6.76 6.11 21.05
C GLY A 46 -5.26 6.26 20.87
N VAL A 47 -4.71 7.46 21.14
CA VAL A 47 -3.26 7.68 21.12
C VAL A 47 -2.55 6.93 22.25
N ARG A 48 -3.12 6.88 23.46
CA ARG A 48 -2.51 6.15 24.60
C ARG A 48 -2.48 4.64 24.35
N ASN A 49 -3.51 4.09 23.74
CA ASN A 49 -3.69 2.65 23.50
C ASN A 49 -3.26 2.24 22.08
N LEU A 50 -2.46 3.07 21.42
CA LEU A 50 -2.12 2.95 20.00
C LEU A 50 -1.56 1.57 19.62
N GLU A 51 -0.66 1.01 20.45
CA GLU A 51 0.01 -0.26 20.12
C GLU A 51 -0.97 -1.43 20.03
N GLU A 52 -1.90 -1.53 20.95
CA GLU A 52 -2.90 -2.61 20.94
C GLU A 52 -3.91 -2.42 19.80
N ILE A 53 -4.29 -1.17 19.49
CA ILE A 53 -5.14 -0.83 18.35
C ILE A 53 -4.48 -1.22 17.03
N ILE A 54 -3.19 -0.89 16.85
CA ILE A 54 -2.41 -1.25 15.66
C ILE A 54 -2.34 -2.78 15.49
N LYS A 55 -2.06 -3.52 16.56
CA LYS A 55 -2.01 -4.99 16.51
C LYS A 55 -3.32 -5.60 16.07
N GLU A 56 -4.43 -5.07 16.56
CA GLU A 56 -5.76 -5.62 16.34
C GLU A 56 -6.36 -5.20 14.99
N SER A 57 -5.99 -4.06 14.42
CA SER A 57 -6.50 -3.55 13.13
C SER A 57 -5.70 -4.03 11.92
N ASP A 58 -6.25 -3.86 10.71
CA ASP A 58 -5.54 -4.05 9.44
C ASP A 58 -4.80 -2.79 9.00
N SER A 59 -5.36 -1.62 9.30
CA SER A 59 -4.84 -0.31 8.93
C SER A 59 -5.22 0.75 9.95
N ILE A 60 -4.48 1.85 9.97
CA ILE A 60 -4.75 3.01 10.84
C ILE A 60 -5.06 4.24 9.96
N MET A 61 -5.94 5.10 10.43
CA MET A 61 -6.13 6.43 9.89
C MET A 61 -5.85 7.47 10.97
N VAL A 62 -4.93 8.37 10.69
CA VAL A 62 -4.71 9.59 11.50
C VAL A 62 -5.73 10.62 11.06
N ALA A 63 -6.82 10.75 11.79
CA ALA A 63 -7.93 11.65 11.48
C ALA A 63 -7.68 13.02 12.16
N ARG A 64 -6.82 13.83 11.54
CA ARG A 64 -6.25 15.05 12.13
C ARG A 64 -7.30 16.11 12.50
N GLY A 65 -8.45 16.12 11.82
CA GLY A 65 -9.53 17.05 12.11
C GLY A 65 -10.05 16.89 13.53
N ASP A 66 -10.50 15.70 13.88
CA ASP A 66 -11.04 15.39 15.20
C ASP A 66 -9.93 15.33 16.24
N LEU A 67 -8.82 14.67 15.92
CA LEU A 67 -7.66 14.55 16.81
C LEU A 67 -7.09 15.93 17.22
N GLY A 68 -7.06 16.90 16.30
CA GLY A 68 -6.56 18.26 16.58
C GLY A 68 -7.47 19.09 17.50
N VAL A 69 -8.71 18.64 17.75
CA VAL A 69 -9.60 19.22 18.76
C VAL A 69 -9.36 18.59 20.13
N GLU A 70 -8.96 17.31 20.16
CA GLU A 70 -8.82 16.50 21.36
C GLU A 70 -7.44 16.61 22.02
N ILE A 71 -6.41 17.02 21.29
CA ILE A 71 -5.04 17.22 21.79
C ILE A 71 -4.59 18.67 21.56
N ASN A 72 -3.47 19.09 22.20
CA ASN A 72 -2.89 20.38 21.86
C ASN A 72 -2.44 20.39 20.40
N VAL A 73 -2.76 21.43 19.67
CA VAL A 73 -2.51 21.52 18.23
C VAL A 73 -1.01 21.41 17.89
N GLU A 74 -0.13 21.91 18.75
CA GLU A 74 1.33 21.82 18.62
C GLU A 74 1.86 20.39 18.78
N ASP A 75 1.12 19.50 19.42
CA ASP A 75 1.51 18.08 19.60
C ASP A 75 1.12 17.23 18.37
N LEU A 76 0.16 17.71 17.56
CA LEU A 76 -0.40 16.94 16.44
C LEU A 76 0.65 16.38 15.47
N PRO A 77 1.68 17.15 15.03
CA PRO A 77 2.71 16.62 14.13
C PRO A 77 3.53 15.48 14.76
N ASN A 78 3.83 15.56 16.06
CA ASN A 78 4.57 14.54 16.78
C ASN A 78 3.73 13.26 16.97
N VAL A 79 2.45 13.43 17.29
CA VAL A 79 1.50 12.32 17.42
C VAL A 79 1.33 11.61 16.07
N GLN A 80 1.13 12.36 14.98
CA GLN A 80 1.07 11.78 13.62
C GLN A 80 2.32 10.96 13.34
N ARG A 81 3.51 11.52 13.54
CA ARG A 81 4.78 10.82 13.30
C ARG A 81 4.92 9.56 14.13
N THR A 82 4.53 9.59 15.40
CA THR A 82 4.54 8.42 16.27
C THR A 82 3.61 7.32 15.76
N ILE A 83 2.41 7.67 15.32
CA ILE A 83 1.45 6.72 14.75
C ILE A 83 2.03 6.10 13.49
N VAL A 84 2.56 6.91 12.57
CA VAL A 84 3.13 6.44 11.29
C VAL A 84 4.33 5.53 11.52
N GLN A 85 5.26 5.93 12.40
CA GLN A 85 6.41 5.11 12.77
C GLN A 85 5.97 3.75 13.32
N MET A 86 5.06 3.75 14.29
CA MET A 86 4.59 2.52 14.90
C MET A 86 3.86 1.61 13.89
N CYS A 87 3.06 2.19 12.98
CA CYS A 87 2.45 1.43 11.88
C CYS A 87 3.52 0.78 10.99
N ALA A 88 4.56 1.50 10.62
CA ALA A 88 5.66 0.96 9.82
C ALA A 88 6.40 -0.17 10.54
N GLU A 89 6.66 -0.04 11.85
CA GLU A 89 7.29 -1.08 12.67
C GLU A 89 6.46 -2.37 12.76
N TYR A 90 5.12 -2.25 12.80
CA TYR A 90 4.19 -3.37 12.82
C TYR A 90 3.78 -3.87 11.43
N GLY A 91 4.25 -3.24 10.36
CA GLY A 91 3.89 -3.58 8.98
C GLY A 91 2.40 -3.34 8.68
N LYS A 92 1.83 -2.30 9.30
CA LYS A 92 0.42 -1.90 9.09
C LYS A 92 0.34 -0.69 8.17
N ARG A 93 -0.75 -0.60 7.42
CA ARG A 93 -1.02 0.53 6.54
C ARG A 93 -1.46 1.75 7.34
N VAL A 94 -1.04 2.92 6.91
CA VAL A 94 -1.43 4.18 7.55
C VAL A 94 -1.90 5.21 6.52
N ILE A 95 -3.02 5.85 6.85
CA ILE A 95 -3.63 6.92 6.06
C ILE A 95 -3.53 8.20 6.88
N VAL A 96 -2.99 9.26 6.28
CA VAL A 96 -3.08 10.61 6.86
C VAL A 96 -4.25 11.33 6.21
N ALA A 97 -5.18 11.80 7.03
CA ALA A 97 -6.45 12.37 6.61
C ALA A 97 -6.68 13.77 7.15
N THR A 98 -7.51 14.52 6.43
CA THR A 98 -8.04 15.84 6.74
C THR A 98 -7.05 17.00 6.69
N HIS A 99 -7.53 18.17 6.28
CA HIS A 99 -6.83 19.45 6.22
C HIS A 99 -5.50 19.42 5.42
N LEU A 100 -5.42 18.62 4.35
CA LEU A 100 -4.22 18.54 3.51
C LEU A 100 -4.11 19.69 2.52
N LEU A 101 -5.20 19.99 1.79
CA LEU A 101 -5.28 21.06 0.80
C LEU A 101 -6.56 21.91 1.03
N GLU A 102 -6.90 22.16 2.29
CA GLU A 102 -8.16 22.76 2.75
C GLU A 102 -8.49 24.06 2.02
N SER A 103 -7.47 24.94 1.78
CA SER A 103 -7.68 26.19 1.06
C SER A 103 -8.20 26.00 -0.37
N MET A 104 -7.94 24.83 -0.96
CA MET A 104 -8.40 24.48 -2.31
C MET A 104 -9.89 24.15 -2.39
N ILE A 105 -10.62 24.10 -1.28
CA ILE A 105 -12.08 24.10 -1.30
C ILE A 105 -12.57 25.35 -2.08
N HIS A 106 -11.92 26.49 -1.90
CA HIS A 106 -12.29 27.76 -2.51
C HIS A 106 -11.28 28.30 -3.51
N ASN A 107 -10.01 27.94 -3.42
CA ASN A 107 -8.91 28.46 -4.23
C ASN A 107 -8.37 27.42 -5.24
N PRO A 108 -7.95 27.84 -6.45
CA PRO A 108 -7.44 26.93 -7.47
C PRO A 108 -6.01 26.40 -7.21
N HIS A 109 -5.32 26.90 -6.18
CA HIS A 109 -3.96 26.57 -5.81
C HIS A 109 -3.85 26.43 -4.29
N PRO A 110 -3.03 25.46 -3.80
CA PRO A 110 -2.77 25.31 -2.38
C PRO A 110 -1.84 26.41 -1.85
N THR A 111 -1.86 26.59 -0.55
CA THR A 111 -0.85 27.40 0.15
C THR A 111 0.49 26.66 0.23
N ARG A 112 1.57 27.41 0.51
CA ARG A 112 2.90 26.80 0.74
C ARG A 112 2.92 25.89 1.97
N ALA A 113 2.18 26.24 3.01
CA ALA A 113 2.06 25.44 4.22
C ALA A 113 1.42 24.07 3.92
N GLU A 114 0.34 24.04 3.13
CA GLU A 114 -0.32 22.80 2.70
C GLU A 114 0.58 21.93 1.84
N VAL A 115 1.35 22.53 0.92
CA VAL A 115 2.35 21.79 0.14
C VAL A 115 3.40 21.12 1.04
N THR A 116 3.85 21.84 2.09
CA THR A 116 4.80 21.31 3.07
C THR A 116 4.18 20.20 3.91
N ASP A 117 2.92 20.33 4.29
CA ASP A 117 2.20 19.31 5.08
C ASP A 117 2.02 18.00 4.30
N VAL A 118 1.58 18.09 3.04
CA VAL A 118 1.51 16.91 2.16
C VAL A 118 2.90 16.27 1.98
N ALA A 119 3.93 17.09 1.74
CA ALA A 119 5.30 16.61 1.60
C ALA A 119 5.78 15.90 2.88
N ASN A 120 5.45 16.42 4.06
CA ASN A 120 5.80 15.79 5.34
C ASN A 120 5.17 14.39 5.47
N ALA A 121 3.89 14.22 5.15
CA ALA A 121 3.24 12.91 5.15
C ALA A 121 3.93 11.91 4.19
N VAL A 122 4.40 12.39 3.03
CA VAL A 122 5.16 11.56 2.06
C VAL A 122 6.53 11.19 2.61
N TYR A 123 7.25 12.11 3.26
CA TYR A 123 8.54 11.83 3.91
C TYR A 123 8.41 10.86 5.09
N GLU A 124 7.27 10.86 5.77
CA GLU A 124 6.92 9.86 6.78
C GLU A 124 6.59 8.48 6.17
N GLU A 125 6.56 8.39 4.84
CA GLU A 125 6.31 7.14 4.08
C GLU A 125 4.93 6.54 4.37
N VAL A 126 3.90 7.37 4.55
CA VAL A 126 2.52 6.91 4.71
C VAL A 126 2.04 6.11 3.47
N ASP A 127 1.11 5.19 3.65
CA ASP A 127 0.57 4.40 2.55
C ASP A 127 -0.39 5.22 1.68
N ALA A 128 -1.17 6.08 2.28
CA ALA A 128 -2.09 6.95 1.56
C ALA A 128 -2.31 8.30 2.27
N VAL A 129 -2.72 9.29 1.49
CA VAL A 129 -3.22 10.58 1.96
C VAL A 129 -4.65 10.75 1.48
N MET A 130 -5.53 11.34 2.31
CA MET A 130 -6.95 11.45 2.02
C MET A 130 -7.39 12.90 1.96
N LEU A 131 -8.01 13.29 0.85
CA LEU A 131 -8.77 14.55 0.73
C LEU A 131 -10.19 14.36 1.23
N SER A 132 -10.78 15.39 1.81
CA SER A 132 -12.13 15.40 2.39
C SER A 132 -13.00 16.47 1.71
N GLY A 133 -13.15 17.63 2.32
CA GLY A 133 -13.92 18.76 1.81
C GLY A 133 -13.46 19.23 0.43
N GLU A 134 -12.16 19.12 0.16
CA GLU A 134 -11.53 19.52 -1.10
C GLU A 134 -12.15 18.83 -2.32
N THR A 135 -12.56 17.57 -2.16
CA THR A 135 -13.15 16.76 -3.25
C THR A 135 -14.66 16.56 -3.13
N THR A 136 -15.26 16.74 -1.93
CA THR A 136 -16.70 16.53 -1.72
C THR A 136 -17.54 17.77 -1.97
N VAL A 137 -17.09 18.94 -1.52
CA VAL A 137 -17.80 20.22 -1.65
C VAL A 137 -16.95 21.32 -2.29
N GLY A 138 -15.65 21.04 -2.53
CA GLY A 138 -14.72 22.02 -3.10
C GLY A 138 -15.03 22.36 -4.56
N LYS A 139 -14.60 23.57 -4.97
CA LYS A 139 -14.77 24.07 -6.33
C LYS A 139 -13.82 23.43 -7.33
N TYR A 140 -12.72 22.80 -6.88
CA TYR A 140 -11.64 22.33 -7.73
C TYR A 140 -11.22 20.88 -7.44
N PRO A 141 -12.16 19.90 -7.38
CA PRO A 141 -11.87 18.55 -6.89
C PRO A 141 -10.78 17.83 -7.69
N VAL A 142 -10.81 17.93 -9.03
CA VAL A 142 -9.80 17.31 -9.89
C VAL A 142 -8.42 17.95 -9.69
N LYS A 143 -8.36 19.29 -9.59
CA LYS A 143 -7.09 19.99 -9.33
C LYS A 143 -6.49 19.64 -7.98
N CYS A 144 -7.31 19.41 -6.95
CA CYS A 144 -6.83 18.97 -5.65
C CYS A 144 -6.07 17.64 -5.77
N VAL A 145 -6.63 16.67 -6.47
CA VAL A 145 -5.98 15.38 -6.72
C VAL A 145 -4.71 15.54 -7.57
N GLU A 146 -4.74 16.39 -8.59
CA GLU A 146 -3.55 16.69 -9.42
C GLU A 146 -2.42 17.33 -8.59
N PHE A 147 -2.72 18.29 -7.72
CA PHE A 147 -1.73 18.90 -6.83
C PHE A 147 -1.20 17.90 -5.83
N LEU A 148 -2.07 17.14 -5.18
CA LEU A 148 -1.68 16.09 -4.25
C LEU A 148 -0.69 15.12 -4.91
N ARG A 149 -1.03 14.62 -6.10
CA ARG A 149 -0.16 13.74 -6.89
C ARG A 149 1.18 14.39 -7.25
N LYS A 150 1.18 15.65 -7.72
CA LYS A 150 2.41 16.38 -8.07
C LYS A 150 3.34 16.55 -6.88
N ILE A 151 2.78 16.91 -5.71
CA ILE A 151 3.55 17.06 -4.47
C ILE A 151 4.13 15.71 -4.05
N ALA A 152 3.31 14.66 -4.02
CA ALA A 152 3.75 13.32 -3.64
C ALA A 152 4.90 12.82 -4.53
N LEU A 153 4.72 12.84 -5.85
CA LEU A 153 5.76 12.41 -6.80
C LEU A 153 7.06 13.20 -6.67
N LYS A 154 6.97 14.51 -6.39
CA LYS A 154 8.16 15.34 -6.20
C LYS A 154 8.85 15.05 -4.88
N SER A 155 8.09 14.82 -3.82
CA SER A 155 8.63 14.49 -2.49
C SER A 155 9.28 13.10 -2.47
N GLU A 156 8.72 12.12 -3.20
CA GLU A 156 9.26 10.76 -3.30
C GLU A 156 10.62 10.66 -4.02
N THR A 157 11.11 11.75 -4.65
CA THR A 157 12.48 11.78 -5.19
C THR A 157 13.56 11.85 -4.11
N ILE A 158 13.19 12.08 -2.86
CA ILE A 158 14.08 12.15 -1.70
C ILE A 158 13.72 11.00 -0.74
N PRO A 159 14.72 10.31 -0.17
CA PRO A 159 14.46 9.25 0.81
C PRO A 159 13.63 9.77 1.99
N GLY A 160 12.65 8.99 2.41
CA GLY A 160 11.83 9.28 3.59
C GLY A 160 12.56 8.99 4.91
N LEU A 161 11.80 8.95 6.00
CA LEU A 161 12.33 8.76 7.36
C LEU A 161 12.76 7.30 7.64
N GLN A 162 12.46 6.38 6.72
CA GLN A 162 12.92 4.98 6.74
C GLN A 162 12.53 4.21 8.01
N PHE A 163 11.34 4.47 8.53
CA PHE A 163 10.81 3.77 9.71
C PHE A 163 10.73 2.25 9.52
N ALA A 164 10.57 1.78 8.28
CA ALA A 164 10.55 0.36 7.94
C ALA A 164 11.84 -0.40 8.29
N LYS A 165 12.96 0.29 8.54
CA LYS A 165 14.20 -0.35 9.03
C LYS A 165 14.02 -1.01 10.40
N HIS A 166 13.01 -0.61 11.16
CA HIS A 166 12.68 -1.16 12.48
C HIS A 166 11.50 -2.14 12.44
N LEU A 167 11.20 -2.71 11.27
CA LEU A 167 10.10 -3.64 11.08
C LEU A 167 10.22 -4.86 12.03
N ARG A 168 9.21 -5.07 12.86
CA ARG A 168 9.20 -6.10 13.93
C ARG A 168 8.81 -7.48 13.43
N ASN A 169 8.26 -7.60 12.22
CA ASN A 169 7.84 -8.89 11.66
C ASN A 169 9.07 -9.65 11.15
N ALA A 170 9.47 -10.69 11.90
CA ALA A 170 10.62 -11.53 11.58
C ALA A 170 10.26 -12.87 10.90
N GLY A 171 9.02 -13.09 10.49
CA GLY A 171 8.60 -14.35 9.84
C GLY A 171 9.34 -14.61 8.51
N ASN A 172 9.51 -15.87 8.14
CA ASN A 172 10.25 -16.27 6.95
C ASN A 172 9.82 -15.54 5.67
N LYS A 173 8.52 -15.33 5.48
CA LYS A 173 8.00 -14.60 4.32
C LYS A 173 8.38 -13.13 4.33
N GLN A 174 8.47 -12.49 5.50
CA GLN A 174 8.96 -11.12 5.61
C GLN A 174 10.46 -11.04 5.31
N GLN A 175 11.26 -12.02 5.76
CA GLN A 175 12.67 -12.08 5.41
C GLN A 175 12.88 -12.24 3.89
N LEU A 176 12.04 -13.06 3.25
CA LEU A 176 12.06 -13.22 1.80
C LEU A 176 11.72 -11.89 1.09
N ALA A 177 10.72 -11.15 1.57
CA ALA A 177 10.36 -9.83 1.04
C ALA A 177 11.51 -8.82 1.20
N VAL A 178 12.19 -8.80 2.34
CA VAL A 178 13.39 -7.96 2.58
C VAL A 178 14.49 -8.31 1.58
N ALA A 179 14.78 -9.60 1.39
CA ALA A 179 15.79 -10.05 0.44
C ALA A 179 15.43 -9.66 -1.01
N ALA A 180 14.16 -9.77 -1.40
CA ALA A 180 13.69 -9.37 -2.72
C ALA A 180 13.86 -7.87 -2.98
N VAL A 181 13.55 -7.02 -1.98
CA VAL A 181 13.75 -5.56 -2.08
C VAL A 181 15.22 -5.21 -2.17
N GLN A 182 16.07 -5.78 -1.30
CA GLN A 182 17.52 -5.56 -1.35
C GLN A 182 18.12 -5.99 -2.69
N LEU A 183 17.67 -7.15 -3.23
CA LEU A 183 18.11 -7.63 -4.52
C LEU A 183 17.67 -6.67 -5.63
N ALA A 184 16.41 -6.21 -5.63
CA ALA A 184 15.89 -5.30 -6.64
C ALA A 184 16.66 -3.96 -6.67
N GLU A 185 16.93 -3.39 -5.51
CA GLU A 185 17.71 -2.16 -5.40
C GLU A 185 19.17 -2.38 -5.81
N GLY A 186 19.79 -3.50 -5.40
CA GLY A 186 21.17 -3.85 -5.74
C GLY A 186 21.40 -4.04 -7.24
N VAL A 187 20.48 -4.69 -7.95
CA VAL A 187 20.55 -4.90 -9.40
C VAL A 187 19.92 -3.77 -10.21
N LYS A 188 19.42 -2.72 -9.55
CA LYS A 188 18.70 -1.59 -10.16
C LYS A 188 17.52 -2.06 -11.01
N ALA A 189 16.75 -2.99 -10.49
CA ALA A 189 15.56 -3.50 -11.16
C ALA A 189 14.54 -2.38 -11.39
N LYS A 190 13.88 -2.38 -12.55
CA LYS A 190 12.83 -1.41 -12.89
C LYS A 190 11.55 -1.66 -12.08
N GLY A 191 11.33 -2.88 -11.61
CA GLY A 191 10.17 -3.25 -10.80
C GLY A 191 10.38 -4.55 -10.01
N ILE A 192 9.58 -4.69 -8.94
CA ILE A 192 9.40 -5.96 -8.23
C ILE A 192 8.07 -6.55 -8.67
N VAL A 193 8.08 -7.72 -9.28
CA VAL A 193 6.89 -8.45 -9.69
C VAL A 193 6.48 -9.41 -8.59
N VAL A 194 5.27 -9.26 -8.09
CA VAL A 194 4.73 -10.12 -7.02
C VAL A 194 3.57 -10.93 -7.57
N ILE A 195 3.68 -12.26 -7.58
CA ILE A 195 2.57 -13.16 -7.93
C ILE A 195 1.98 -13.70 -6.63
N THR A 196 0.74 -13.32 -6.33
CA THR A 196 0.09 -13.65 -5.05
C THR A 196 -1.41 -13.84 -5.20
N ARG A 197 -2.01 -14.78 -4.48
CA ARG A 197 -3.48 -14.96 -4.51
C ARG A 197 -4.19 -13.98 -3.61
N ARG A 198 -3.76 -13.88 -2.36
CA ARG A 198 -4.43 -13.10 -1.30
C ARG A 198 -3.81 -11.73 -1.03
N GLY A 199 -2.75 -11.36 -1.76
CA GLY A 199 -2.07 -10.07 -1.59
C GLY A 199 -1.01 -10.05 -0.48
N ILE A 200 -0.89 -11.12 0.33
CA ILE A 200 -0.02 -11.16 1.51
C ILE A 200 1.44 -10.83 1.14
N MET A 201 1.96 -11.42 0.06
CA MET A 201 3.34 -11.16 -0.34
C MET A 201 3.55 -9.70 -0.79
N ALA A 202 2.55 -9.10 -1.46
CA ALA A 202 2.61 -7.68 -1.82
C ALA A 202 2.58 -6.77 -0.57
N ASP A 203 1.80 -7.15 0.45
CA ASP A 203 1.81 -6.45 1.74
C ASP A 203 3.20 -6.49 2.37
N LEU A 204 3.84 -7.67 2.40
CA LEU A 204 5.17 -7.85 3.00
C LEU A 204 6.28 -7.11 2.26
N VAL A 205 6.23 -7.07 0.93
CA VAL A 205 7.17 -6.29 0.11
C VAL A 205 6.94 -4.79 0.31
N SER A 206 5.68 -4.33 0.34
CA SER A 206 5.35 -2.93 0.62
C SER A 206 5.76 -2.49 2.03
N ASN A 207 5.75 -3.40 3.03
CA ASN A 207 6.25 -3.12 4.38
C ASN A 207 7.74 -2.72 4.38
N CYS A 208 8.52 -3.21 3.42
CA CYS A 208 9.94 -2.87 3.31
C CYS A 208 10.19 -1.47 2.74
N ARG A 209 9.15 -0.77 2.24
CA ARG A 209 9.23 0.59 1.68
C ARG A 209 10.35 0.74 0.64
N PRO A 210 10.38 -0.04 -0.47
CA PRO A 210 11.40 0.12 -1.49
C PRO A 210 11.40 1.56 -2.01
N PHE A 211 12.60 2.15 -2.11
CA PHE A 211 12.74 3.57 -2.46
C PHE A 211 12.77 3.79 -3.98
N SER A 212 13.54 2.98 -4.69
CA SER A 212 13.79 3.18 -6.13
C SER A 212 12.95 2.30 -7.04
N THR A 213 12.13 1.40 -6.48
CA THR A 213 11.50 0.32 -7.24
C THR A 213 10.03 0.17 -6.90
N ASN A 214 9.16 0.25 -7.91
CA ASN A 214 7.73 0.00 -7.74
C ASN A 214 7.42 -1.51 -7.63
N ILE A 215 6.29 -1.83 -7.00
CA ILE A 215 5.79 -3.19 -6.78
C ILE A 215 4.61 -3.43 -7.72
N TYR A 216 4.74 -4.36 -8.64
CA TYR A 216 3.70 -4.77 -9.57
C TYR A 216 3.11 -6.10 -9.12
N ALA A 217 1.95 -6.05 -8.46
CA ALA A 217 1.33 -7.21 -7.84
C ALA A 217 0.26 -7.84 -8.75
N PHE A 218 0.37 -9.12 -9.03
CA PHE A 218 -0.55 -9.86 -9.86
C PHE A 218 -1.30 -10.89 -9.02
N THR A 219 -2.63 -10.87 -9.11
CA THR A 219 -3.53 -11.79 -8.41
C THR A 219 -4.65 -12.28 -9.34
N ASN A 220 -5.18 -13.46 -9.09
CA ASN A 220 -6.35 -13.97 -9.80
C ASN A 220 -7.68 -13.64 -9.12
N MET A 221 -7.64 -12.86 -8.02
CA MET A 221 -8.82 -12.53 -7.22
C MET A 221 -9.12 -11.03 -7.27
N SER A 222 -10.39 -10.66 -7.42
CA SER A 222 -10.80 -9.26 -7.54
C SER A 222 -10.65 -8.48 -6.23
N GLN A 223 -10.99 -9.08 -5.10
CA GLN A 223 -10.97 -8.41 -3.80
C GLN A 223 -9.52 -8.12 -3.33
N PRO A 224 -8.55 -9.06 -3.33
CA PRO A 224 -7.15 -8.74 -3.05
C PRO A 224 -6.57 -7.67 -3.98
N ARG A 225 -6.93 -7.67 -5.27
CA ARG A 225 -6.52 -6.61 -6.20
C ARG A 225 -6.97 -5.24 -5.70
N ARG A 226 -8.22 -5.10 -5.21
CA ARG A 226 -8.72 -3.82 -4.70
C ARG A 226 -8.07 -3.42 -3.37
N THR A 227 -7.92 -4.37 -2.44
CA THR A 227 -7.32 -4.08 -1.13
C THR A 227 -5.84 -3.70 -1.20
N MET A 228 -5.08 -4.28 -2.14
CA MET A 228 -3.67 -3.92 -2.36
C MET A 228 -3.48 -2.48 -2.86
N MET A 229 -4.52 -1.81 -3.37
CA MET A 229 -4.43 -0.40 -3.78
C MET A 229 -4.14 0.56 -2.62
N LEU A 230 -4.37 0.14 -1.38
CA LEU A 230 -4.00 0.95 -0.21
C LEU A 230 -2.50 0.87 0.12
N ASN A 231 -1.78 -0.10 -0.43
CA ASN A 231 -0.37 -0.31 -0.13
C ASN A 231 0.51 0.70 -0.87
N ARG A 232 1.46 1.32 -0.16
CA ARG A 232 2.43 2.22 -0.77
C ARG A 232 3.24 1.53 -1.87
N GLY A 233 3.33 2.17 -3.03
CA GLY A 233 4.13 1.74 -4.16
C GLY A 233 3.64 0.46 -4.86
N VAL A 234 2.42 -0.04 -4.55
CA VAL A 234 1.87 -1.24 -5.17
C VAL A 234 0.90 -0.89 -6.30
N PHE A 235 1.17 -1.47 -7.47
CA PHE A 235 0.31 -1.42 -8.67
C PHE A 235 -0.33 -2.81 -8.85
N PRO A 236 -1.59 -3.02 -8.45
CA PRO A 236 -2.21 -4.33 -8.46
C PRO A 236 -2.95 -4.61 -9.76
N PHE A 237 -2.69 -5.77 -10.35
CA PHE A 237 -3.34 -6.28 -11.56
C PHE A 237 -4.08 -7.58 -11.29
N LYS A 238 -5.20 -7.76 -11.98
CA LYS A 238 -5.90 -9.04 -11.99
C LYS A 238 -5.56 -9.77 -13.29
N ILE A 239 -5.08 -11.02 -13.15
CA ILE A 239 -4.81 -11.95 -14.24
C ILE A 239 -5.28 -13.35 -13.87
N ASP A 240 -5.51 -14.19 -14.85
CA ASP A 240 -5.72 -15.61 -14.59
C ASP A 240 -4.34 -16.29 -14.41
N PHE A 241 -4.27 -17.24 -13.46
CA PHE A 241 -3.08 -18.03 -13.25
C PHE A 241 -3.15 -19.32 -14.05
N SER A 242 -2.13 -19.59 -14.85
CA SER A 242 -1.94 -20.87 -15.54
C SER A 242 -1.41 -21.92 -14.59
N SER A 243 -1.67 -23.20 -14.90
CA SER A 243 -0.95 -24.33 -14.29
C SER A 243 0.55 -24.30 -14.62
N ASP A 244 0.91 -23.70 -15.76
CA ASP A 244 2.29 -23.43 -16.13
C ASP A 244 2.70 -22.05 -15.56
N PRO A 245 3.66 -22.00 -14.61
CA PRO A 245 4.15 -20.76 -14.04
C PRO A 245 4.70 -19.77 -15.07
N GLU A 246 5.37 -20.27 -16.11
CA GLU A 246 6.00 -19.42 -17.13
C GLU A 246 4.93 -18.67 -17.94
N LYS A 247 3.80 -19.29 -18.26
CA LYS A 247 2.67 -18.62 -18.95
C LYS A 247 2.05 -17.52 -18.09
N THR A 248 2.01 -17.71 -16.77
CA THR A 248 1.56 -16.66 -15.84
C THR A 248 2.52 -15.47 -15.87
N LEU A 249 3.83 -15.71 -15.85
CA LEU A 249 4.85 -14.67 -15.93
C LEU A 249 4.83 -13.94 -17.28
N GLN A 250 4.68 -14.65 -18.40
CA GLN A 250 4.54 -14.04 -19.71
C GLN A 250 3.34 -13.09 -19.78
N THR A 251 2.20 -13.49 -19.18
CA THR A 251 1.02 -12.60 -19.09
C THR A 251 1.32 -11.36 -18.25
N ALA A 252 2.04 -11.50 -17.14
CA ALA A 252 2.47 -10.37 -16.33
C ALA A 252 3.41 -9.44 -17.09
N PHE A 253 4.41 -9.97 -17.79
CA PHE A 253 5.36 -9.19 -18.59
C PHE A 253 4.67 -8.41 -19.72
N ARG A 254 3.70 -9.03 -20.41
CA ARG A 254 2.91 -8.34 -21.43
C ARG A 254 2.19 -7.13 -20.83
N ILE A 255 1.52 -7.27 -19.66
CA ILE A 255 0.85 -6.16 -19.00
C ILE A 255 1.85 -5.06 -18.61
N LEU A 256 3.05 -5.41 -18.12
CA LEU A 256 4.08 -4.45 -17.78
C LEU A 256 4.55 -3.66 -19.02
N LYS A 257 4.71 -4.32 -20.16
CA LYS A 257 5.04 -3.64 -21.45
C LYS A 257 3.91 -2.71 -21.87
N ASP A 258 2.68 -3.20 -21.89
CA ASP A 258 1.52 -2.49 -22.45
C ASP A 258 1.09 -1.29 -21.59
N ARG A 259 1.20 -1.40 -20.26
CA ARG A 259 0.60 -0.41 -19.32
C ARG A 259 1.60 0.37 -18.49
N GLU A 260 2.77 -0.20 -18.22
CA GLU A 260 3.75 0.36 -17.28
C GLU A 260 5.09 0.72 -17.99
N GLN A 261 5.08 0.79 -19.33
CA GLN A 261 6.21 1.25 -20.16
C GLN A 261 7.51 0.46 -19.93
N PHE A 262 7.40 -0.83 -19.62
CA PHE A 262 8.55 -1.72 -19.59
C PHE A 262 8.98 -2.05 -21.01
N GLN A 263 10.29 -2.17 -21.18
CA GLN A 263 10.92 -2.51 -22.47
C GLN A 263 11.63 -3.86 -22.39
N VAL A 264 11.86 -4.48 -23.53
CA VAL A 264 12.69 -5.68 -23.64
C VAL A 264 14.07 -5.41 -23.03
N GLY A 265 14.53 -6.32 -22.18
CA GLY A 265 15.77 -6.19 -21.43
C GLY A 265 15.67 -5.42 -20.12
N ASP A 266 14.54 -4.77 -19.80
CA ASP A 266 14.34 -4.20 -18.47
C ASP A 266 14.38 -5.32 -17.41
N LYS A 267 15.19 -5.11 -16.38
CA LYS A 267 15.37 -6.08 -15.30
C LYS A 267 14.26 -5.98 -14.27
N VAL A 268 13.72 -7.12 -13.83
CA VAL A 268 12.75 -7.24 -12.74
C VAL A 268 13.19 -8.28 -11.72
N VAL A 269 12.81 -8.08 -10.47
CA VAL A 269 12.89 -9.11 -9.43
C VAL A 269 11.50 -9.68 -9.20
N ILE A 270 11.36 -10.99 -9.32
CA ILE A 270 10.10 -11.70 -9.15
C ILE A 270 10.11 -12.37 -7.79
N ILE A 271 9.03 -12.20 -7.03
CA ILE A 271 8.78 -12.94 -5.80
C ILE A 271 7.39 -13.58 -5.87
N SER A 272 7.31 -14.86 -5.53
CA SER A 272 6.06 -15.61 -5.64
C SER A 272 5.90 -16.61 -4.50
N ASP A 273 4.65 -16.74 -4.04
CA ASP A 273 4.19 -17.77 -3.10
C ASP A 273 3.19 -18.76 -3.75
N VAL A 274 3.06 -18.71 -5.10
CA VAL A 274 2.02 -19.48 -5.83
C VAL A 274 2.49 -20.14 -7.13
N LEU A 275 3.68 -19.85 -7.61
CA LEU A 275 4.17 -20.37 -8.90
C LEU A 275 4.71 -21.81 -8.85
N ALA A 276 4.81 -22.42 -7.66
CA ALA A 276 5.24 -23.81 -7.53
C ALA A 276 4.14 -24.66 -6.90
N GLU A 277 3.95 -25.88 -7.39
CA GLU A 277 2.96 -26.83 -6.88
C GLU A 277 3.18 -27.16 -5.39
N GLN A 278 4.41 -27.10 -4.91
CA GLN A 278 4.83 -27.44 -3.55
C GLN A 278 4.86 -26.26 -2.58
N ARG A 279 4.23 -25.10 -2.89
CA ARG A 279 4.25 -23.88 -2.06
C ARG A 279 5.67 -23.40 -1.73
N VAL A 280 6.56 -23.44 -2.68
CA VAL A 280 7.92 -22.93 -2.53
C VAL A 280 7.90 -21.45 -2.80
N ASP A 281 8.25 -20.67 -1.78
CA ASP A 281 8.51 -19.25 -1.93
C ASP A 281 9.84 -19.07 -2.69
N SER A 282 9.87 -18.27 -3.76
CA SER A 282 11.07 -18.06 -4.59
C SER A 282 11.30 -16.61 -4.92
N ILE A 283 12.57 -16.24 -5.11
CA ILE A 283 13.00 -14.97 -5.66
C ILE A 283 13.79 -15.26 -6.93
N GLN A 284 13.51 -14.53 -8.02
CA GLN A 284 14.18 -14.67 -9.30
C GLN A 284 14.53 -13.28 -9.86
N ILE A 285 15.66 -13.20 -10.58
CA ILE A 285 15.95 -12.06 -11.45
C ILE A 285 15.57 -12.49 -12.86
N ARG A 286 14.81 -11.66 -13.57
CA ARG A 286 14.44 -11.87 -14.96
C ARG A 286 14.60 -10.57 -15.75
N ASP A 287 14.89 -10.70 -17.02
CA ASP A 287 14.79 -9.60 -17.97
C ASP A 287 13.43 -9.71 -18.70
N ILE A 288 12.82 -8.60 -19.04
CA ILE A 288 11.58 -8.59 -19.82
C ILE A 288 11.89 -9.16 -21.22
N PRO A 289 11.23 -10.26 -21.64
CA PRO A 289 11.56 -10.94 -22.90
C PRO A 289 11.05 -10.20 -24.13
N SER A 290 11.65 -10.50 -25.30
CA SER A 290 11.07 -10.15 -26.60
C SER A 290 9.79 -10.95 -26.87
N ASP A 291 8.92 -10.43 -27.75
CA ASP A 291 7.64 -11.09 -28.06
C ASP A 291 7.84 -12.39 -28.89
N ASP A 292 9.00 -12.54 -29.56
CA ASP A 292 9.32 -13.72 -30.39
C ASP A 292 9.54 -15.00 -29.60
N ILE A 293 9.99 -14.92 -28.33
CA ILE A 293 10.20 -16.10 -27.47
C ILE A 293 8.87 -16.73 -27.02
N ALA A 294 7.77 -15.98 -27.06
CA ALA A 294 6.44 -16.48 -26.67
C ALA A 294 5.85 -17.49 -27.70
N SER A 295 6.36 -17.52 -28.94
CA SER A 295 5.87 -18.40 -30.01
C SER A 295 6.58 -19.77 -30.06
N GLU A 296 7.79 -19.89 -29.56
CA GLU A 296 8.55 -21.16 -29.60
C GLU A 296 8.15 -22.16 -28.53
N ALA A 297 7.59 -21.71 -27.39
CA ALA A 297 7.10 -22.61 -26.34
C ALA A 297 5.79 -23.35 -26.68
N SER A 298 5.19 -23.05 -27.84
CA SER A 298 3.95 -23.70 -28.32
C SER A 298 4.17 -24.82 -29.34
N HIS A 299 5.42 -25.13 -29.69
CA HIS A 299 5.77 -26.20 -30.63
C HIS A 299 6.65 -27.26 -29.93
N GLU A 300 6.06 -28.09 -29.06
CA GLU A 300 6.57 -29.43 -28.82
C GLU A 300 6.00 -30.36 -29.91
N PRO A 301 6.85 -31.15 -30.59
CA PRO A 301 6.34 -32.10 -31.55
C PRO A 301 5.69 -33.30 -30.81
N GLN A 302 4.62 -33.78 -31.44
CA GLN A 302 3.86 -34.98 -31.05
C GLN A 302 4.70 -36.24 -31.00
#